data_49fc3eb1fd7ab0d22d16c23df3a4181e
#
_entry.id   49fc3eb1fd7ab0d22d16c23df3a4181e
#
_cell.length_a   1.000
_cell.length_b   1.000
_cell.length_c   1.000
_cell.angle_alpha   90.00
_cell.angle_beta   90.00
_cell.angle_gamma   90.00
#
_symmetry.space_group_name_H-M   'P 1'
#
loop_
_entity.id
_entity.type
_entity.pdbx_description
1 polymer ?
#
loop_
_entity_poly.entity_id
_entity_poly.type
_entity_poly.pdbx_seq_one_letter_code
_entity_poly.pdbx_strand_id
1 'polypeptide(L)'
;MSVFGGRILLATDGSQEAERALAMAAMLSERLSAELHLVSVEPMPDPLSWPEARIMSPELRGDIRERAEDAARKLLESQAEKVEEMGLEVSEAHAEAGRPDTEIVRVAEEVGAGLVVLGSRGMGPVRRAVMGSVSLSVVHHSHGSVLVVRREGGEFAGPILLAVDGSEQARVAAEAAAEISASTGSGLHVAFVMPTADHLYGHHYYTRELQESIREQGEEDVMKFLDEQVAWLEERGGKVEDTHMAVGRPDAEVVKLAEELGAGLTIVAAGVWGACAGRSSAESPILWSATPTVPCSW
;
A
#
# COMPACT_ATOMS: atom_id res chain seq x y z
N MET A 1 -5.52 3.16 -20.24
CA MET A 1 -5.81 4.14 -19.18
C MET A 1 -5.00 3.69 -17.99
N SER A 2 -4.30 4.59 -17.27
CA SER A 2 -3.55 4.24 -16.05
C SER A 2 -4.49 3.67 -14.97
N VAL A 3 -4.07 2.60 -14.31
CA VAL A 3 -4.77 2.03 -13.13
C VAL A 3 -4.88 3.05 -12.01
N PHE A 4 -3.90 3.95 -11.93
CA PHE A 4 -3.83 4.99 -10.90
C PHE A 4 -4.65 6.25 -11.24
N GLY A 5 -5.50 6.23 -12.29
CA GLY A 5 -6.39 7.34 -12.64
C GLY A 5 -5.68 8.66 -12.99
N GLY A 6 -4.34 8.64 -13.09
CA GLY A 6 -3.53 9.83 -13.40
C GLY A 6 -3.36 10.80 -12.23
N ARG A 7 -3.74 10.43 -10.99
CA ARG A 7 -3.57 11.26 -9.79
C ARG A 7 -3.00 10.46 -8.63
N ILE A 8 -1.98 11.04 -8.01
CA ILE A 8 -1.30 10.50 -6.82
C ILE A 8 -1.50 11.48 -5.67
N LEU A 9 -1.98 11.00 -4.53
CA LEU A 9 -2.08 11.77 -3.30
C LEU A 9 -0.98 11.33 -2.33
N LEU A 10 -0.06 12.22 -2.01
CA LEU A 10 0.91 12.02 -0.93
C LEU A 10 0.37 12.54 0.38
N ALA A 11 0.25 11.67 1.39
CA ALA A 11 -0.02 12.08 2.77
C ALA A 11 1.29 12.28 3.55
N THR A 12 1.48 13.46 4.10
CA THR A 12 2.72 13.84 4.80
C THR A 12 2.44 14.45 6.18
N ASP A 13 3.26 14.07 7.16
CA ASP A 13 3.33 14.68 8.49
C ASP A 13 4.71 15.30 8.77
N GLY A 14 5.59 15.39 7.75
CA GLY A 14 6.95 15.90 7.86
C GLY A 14 7.93 14.95 8.56
N SER A 15 7.53 13.73 8.88
CA SER A 15 8.42 12.71 9.45
C SER A 15 9.45 12.22 8.42
N GLN A 16 10.51 11.56 8.88
CA GLN A 16 11.52 10.99 7.99
C GLN A 16 10.92 9.95 7.02
N GLU A 17 9.93 9.19 7.47
CA GLU A 17 9.20 8.25 6.63
C GLU A 17 8.32 8.95 5.60
N ALA A 18 7.72 10.10 5.94
CA ALA A 18 6.97 10.92 5.00
C ALA A 18 7.87 11.57 3.94
N GLU A 19 9.11 11.94 4.29
CA GLU A 19 10.10 12.41 3.31
C GLU A 19 10.48 11.35 2.28
N ARG A 20 10.60 10.11 2.70
CA ARG A 20 10.82 8.97 1.78
C ARG A 20 9.60 8.74 0.88
N ALA A 21 8.40 8.87 1.46
CA ALA A 21 7.16 8.78 0.71
C ALA A 21 7.05 9.90 -0.34
N LEU A 22 7.52 11.12 -0.02
CA LEU A 22 7.59 12.23 -0.96
C LEU A 22 8.47 11.88 -2.17
N ALA A 23 9.71 11.41 -1.93
CA ALA A 23 10.62 11.04 -3.01
C ALA A 23 10.02 9.93 -3.91
N MET A 24 9.34 8.95 -3.32
CA MET A 24 8.68 7.88 -4.05
C MET A 24 7.47 8.39 -4.84
N ALA A 25 6.63 9.23 -4.26
CA ALA A 25 5.47 9.81 -4.92
C ALA A 25 5.89 10.72 -6.09
N ALA A 26 6.93 11.52 -5.90
CA ALA A 26 7.52 12.37 -6.93
C ALA A 26 8.03 11.54 -8.12
N MET A 27 8.81 10.50 -7.86
CA MET A 27 9.33 9.60 -8.90
C MET A 27 8.19 8.90 -9.66
N LEU A 28 7.17 8.40 -8.96
CA LEU A 28 6.00 7.77 -9.60
C LEU A 28 5.18 8.77 -10.40
N SER A 29 4.97 9.99 -9.90
CA SER A 29 4.28 11.06 -10.63
C SER A 29 4.97 11.35 -11.97
N GLU A 30 6.30 11.48 -11.97
CA GLU A 30 7.07 11.68 -13.20
C GLU A 30 6.95 10.49 -14.16
N ARG A 31 7.19 9.26 -13.66
CA ARG A 31 7.21 8.04 -14.49
C ARG A 31 5.84 7.69 -15.07
N LEU A 32 4.78 7.91 -14.32
CA LEU A 32 3.39 7.62 -14.72
C LEU A 32 2.70 8.82 -15.38
N SER A 33 3.38 9.99 -15.48
CA SER A 33 2.79 11.25 -15.94
C SER A 33 1.49 11.58 -15.20
N ALA A 34 1.50 11.41 -13.87
CA ALA A 34 0.38 11.60 -12.99
C ALA A 34 0.47 12.93 -12.25
N GLU A 35 -0.66 13.59 -12.00
CA GLU A 35 -0.76 14.78 -11.16
C GLU A 35 -0.42 14.43 -9.71
N LEU A 36 0.46 15.22 -9.08
CA LEU A 36 0.84 15.04 -7.68
C LEU A 36 0.06 16.01 -6.79
N HIS A 37 -0.73 15.44 -5.88
CA HIS A 37 -1.44 16.16 -4.83
C HIS A 37 -0.78 15.88 -3.49
N LEU A 38 -0.77 16.87 -2.60
CA LEU A 38 -0.29 16.71 -1.23
C LEU A 38 -1.43 16.87 -0.23
N VAL A 39 -1.43 16.10 0.84
CA VAL A 39 -2.30 16.31 1.99
C VAL A 39 -1.50 16.25 3.29
N SER A 40 -1.76 17.22 4.16
CA SER A 40 -1.30 17.18 5.55
C SER A 40 -2.49 17.39 6.48
N VAL A 41 -2.58 16.57 7.50
CA VAL A 41 -3.68 16.60 8.46
C VAL A 41 -3.13 16.81 9.87
N GLU A 42 -3.43 17.96 10.45
CA GLU A 42 -3.10 18.21 11.84
C GLU A 42 -4.17 17.59 12.76
N PRO A 43 -3.78 16.73 13.72
CA PRO A 43 -4.74 16.06 14.57
C PRO A 43 -5.55 17.03 15.43
N MET A 44 -6.88 16.88 15.39
CA MET A 44 -7.80 17.61 16.25
C MET A 44 -8.24 16.76 17.45
N PRO A 45 -8.52 17.40 18.61
CA PRO A 45 -9.11 16.72 19.75
C PRO A 45 -10.44 16.04 19.38
N ASP A 46 -10.48 14.70 19.44
CA ASP A 46 -11.68 13.93 19.21
C ASP A 46 -12.50 13.84 20.53
N PRO A 47 -13.79 14.23 20.53
CA PRO A 47 -14.66 14.12 21.70
C PRO A 47 -14.81 12.69 22.27
N LEU A 48 -14.52 11.65 21.50
CA LEU A 48 -14.52 10.27 21.96
C LEU A 48 -13.26 9.92 22.77
N SER A 49 -12.11 10.43 22.34
CA SER A 49 -10.80 10.19 22.98
C SER A 49 -10.48 11.25 24.03
N TRP A 50 -11.04 12.46 23.91
CA TRP A 50 -10.86 13.59 24.80
C TRP A 50 -12.22 14.10 25.30
N PRO A 51 -12.68 13.66 26.46
CA PRO A 51 -13.97 14.08 27.00
C PRO A 51 -14.12 15.59 27.15
N GLU A 52 -13.02 16.30 27.41
CA GLU A 52 -12.97 17.76 27.52
C GLU A 52 -13.31 18.46 26.19
N ALA A 53 -13.07 17.82 25.06
CA ALA A 53 -13.44 18.36 23.75
C ALA A 53 -14.95 18.51 23.59
N ARG A 54 -15.76 17.79 24.37
CA ARG A 54 -17.23 17.89 24.36
C ARG A 54 -17.74 19.19 24.94
N ILE A 55 -17.00 19.81 25.84
CA ILE A 55 -17.38 21.06 26.53
C ILE A 55 -16.73 22.30 25.90
N MET A 56 -15.94 22.13 24.86
CA MET A 56 -15.36 23.28 24.11
C MET A 56 -16.46 24.10 23.44
N SER A 57 -16.36 25.43 23.57
CA SER A 57 -17.25 26.32 22.81
C SER A 57 -17.01 26.19 21.31
N PRO A 58 -18.01 26.49 20.46
CA PRO A 58 -17.84 26.50 19.01
C PRO A 58 -16.72 27.42 18.56
N GLU A 59 -16.57 28.61 19.19
CA GLU A 59 -15.54 29.59 18.88
C GLU A 59 -14.14 29.03 19.15
N LEU A 60 -13.91 28.46 20.35
CA LEU A 60 -12.63 27.85 20.70
C LEU A 60 -12.28 26.71 19.76
N ARG A 61 -13.25 25.89 19.37
CA ARG A 61 -13.06 24.81 18.42
C ARG A 61 -12.68 25.34 17.05
N GLY A 62 -13.29 26.46 16.60
CA GLY A 62 -12.95 27.17 15.37
C GLY A 62 -11.53 27.68 15.40
N ASP A 63 -11.12 28.36 16.46
CA ASP A 63 -9.74 28.87 16.63
C ASP A 63 -8.68 27.77 16.61
N ILE A 64 -8.98 26.61 17.24
CA ILE A 64 -8.08 25.46 17.23
C ILE A 64 -7.97 24.89 15.82
N ARG A 65 -9.08 24.75 15.11
CA ARG A 65 -9.11 24.26 13.73
C ARG A 65 -8.30 25.16 12.81
N GLU A 66 -8.52 26.46 12.83
CA GLU A 66 -7.78 27.43 12.02
C GLU A 66 -6.26 27.33 12.24
N ARG A 67 -5.83 27.23 13.51
CA ARG A 67 -4.40 27.05 13.83
C ARG A 67 -3.84 25.71 13.35
N ALA A 68 -4.63 24.66 13.42
CA ALA A 68 -4.27 23.35 12.91
C ALA A 68 -4.11 23.37 11.38
N GLU A 69 -5.07 23.94 10.67
CA GLU A 69 -5.00 24.10 9.20
C GLU A 69 -3.81 25.00 8.78
N ASP A 70 -3.50 26.06 9.55
CA ASP A 70 -2.32 26.89 9.31
C ASP A 70 -1.01 26.15 9.52
N ALA A 71 -0.94 25.26 10.51
CA ALA A 71 0.23 24.41 10.74
C ALA A 71 0.43 23.40 9.58
N ALA A 72 -0.66 22.75 9.16
CA ALA A 72 -0.66 21.85 8.02
C ALA A 72 -0.24 22.57 6.72
N ARG A 73 -0.73 23.79 6.50
CA ARG A 73 -0.39 24.63 5.32
C ARG A 73 1.09 24.95 5.27
N LYS A 74 1.69 25.36 6.38
CA LYS A 74 3.14 25.64 6.46
C LYS A 74 4.00 24.42 6.17
N LEU A 75 3.57 23.25 6.64
CA LEU A 75 4.24 22.00 6.30
C LEU A 75 4.15 21.73 4.79
N LEU A 76 2.95 21.86 4.21
CA LEU A 76 2.74 21.65 2.78
C LEU A 76 3.53 22.60 1.90
N GLU A 77 3.65 23.87 2.27
CA GLU A 77 4.52 24.85 1.59
C GLU A 77 5.96 24.36 1.53
N SER A 78 6.50 23.90 2.66
CA SER A 78 7.86 23.34 2.72
C SER A 78 8.00 22.03 1.92
N GLN A 79 6.97 21.21 1.84
CA GLN A 79 7.01 19.99 1.04
C GLN A 79 6.89 20.27 -0.45
N ALA A 80 6.08 21.27 -0.84
CA ALA A 80 5.95 21.71 -2.23
C ALA A 80 7.28 22.27 -2.75
N GLU A 81 7.99 23.08 -1.96
CA GLU A 81 9.32 23.58 -2.31
C GLU A 81 10.30 22.44 -2.63
N LYS A 82 10.26 21.35 -1.86
CA LYS A 82 11.11 20.18 -2.14
C LYS A 82 10.74 19.46 -3.45
N VAL A 83 9.44 19.38 -3.75
CA VAL A 83 8.95 18.81 -5.03
C VAL A 83 9.42 19.68 -6.20
N GLU A 84 9.37 21.01 -6.07
CA GLU A 84 9.88 21.95 -7.07
C GLU A 84 11.38 21.85 -7.25
N GLU A 85 12.17 21.64 -6.16
CA GLU A 85 13.61 21.36 -6.24
C GLU A 85 13.94 20.08 -7.01
N MET A 86 13.01 19.10 -7.04
CA MET A 86 13.11 17.89 -7.87
C MET A 86 12.69 18.13 -9.35
N GLY A 87 12.25 19.36 -9.69
CA GLY A 87 11.80 19.73 -11.04
C GLY A 87 10.38 19.32 -11.36
N LEU A 88 9.56 19.04 -10.35
CA LEU A 88 8.16 18.64 -10.48
C LEU A 88 7.24 19.75 -9.93
N GLU A 89 5.95 19.64 -10.25
CA GLU A 89 4.92 20.57 -9.80
C GLU A 89 3.90 19.84 -8.92
N VAL A 90 3.48 20.50 -7.84
CA VAL A 90 2.36 20.06 -7.01
C VAL A 90 1.08 20.64 -7.58
N SER A 91 0.16 19.77 -8.01
CA SER A 91 -1.11 20.21 -8.61
C SER A 91 -2.01 20.89 -7.60
N GLU A 92 -2.11 20.35 -6.39
CA GLU A 92 -2.89 20.94 -5.30
C GLU A 92 -2.37 20.45 -3.93
N ALA A 93 -2.48 21.30 -2.91
CA ALA A 93 -2.10 21.00 -1.54
C ALA A 93 -3.28 21.21 -0.58
N HIS A 94 -3.64 20.18 0.17
CA HIS A 94 -4.82 20.10 1.03
C HIS A 94 -4.38 20.15 2.51
N ALA A 95 -4.63 21.27 3.17
CA ALA A 95 -4.36 21.48 4.59
C ALA A 95 -5.63 21.18 5.40
N GLU A 96 -5.63 20.11 6.16
CA GLU A 96 -6.79 19.61 6.87
C GLU A 96 -6.57 19.56 8.39
N ALA A 97 -7.66 19.60 9.14
CA ALA A 97 -7.63 19.45 10.59
C ALA A 97 -8.70 18.45 11.04
N GLY A 98 -8.29 17.35 11.65
CA GLY A 98 -9.21 16.27 12.03
C GLY A 98 -8.52 14.98 12.43
N ARG A 99 -9.17 13.87 12.14
CA ARG A 99 -8.56 12.54 12.27
C ARG A 99 -7.77 12.24 10.99
N PRO A 100 -6.44 12.06 11.07
CA PRO A 100 -5.61 11.93 9.87
C PRO A 100 -6.05 10.80 8.94
N ASP A 101 -6.39 9.63 9.47
CA ASP A 101 -6.84 8.49 8.68
C ASP A 101 -8.13 8.79 7.89
N THR A 102 -9.08 9.46 8.51
CA THR A 102 -10.38 9.81 7.91
C THR A 102 -10.22 10.91 6.86
N GLU A 103 -9.46 11.96 7.18
CA GLU A 103 -9.28 13.10 6.27
C GLU A 103 -8.43 12.72 5.05
N ILE A 104 -7.41 11.86 5.19
CA ILE A 104 -6.63 11.38 4.05
C ILE A 104 -7.52 10.60 3.08
N VAL A 105 -8.37 9.68 3.57
CA VAL A 105 -9.29 8.92 2.71
C VAL A 105 -10.31 9.84 2.05
N ARG A 106 -10.88 10.79 2.78
CA ARG A 106 -11.83 11.79 2.24
C ARG A 106 -11.20 12.60 1.10
N VAL A 107 -10.00 13.16 1.32
CA VAL A 107 -9.29 13.94 0.29
C VAL A 107 -8.95 13.06 -0.91
N ALA A 108 -8.51 11.81 -0.69
CA ALA A 108 -8.23 10.88 -1.79
C ALA A 108 -9.45 10.64 -2.69
N GLU A 109 -10.65 10.51 -2.09
CA GLU A 109 -11.91 10.37 -2.82
C GLU A 109 -12.30 11.67 -3.55
N GLU A 110 -12.16 12.82 -2.89
CA GLU A 110 -12.51 14.13 -3.46
C GLU A 110 -11.65 14.47 -4.68
N VAL A 111 -10.33 14.21 -4.61
CA VAL A 111 -9.45 14.46 -5.76
C VAL A 111 -9.49 13.33 -6.79
N GLY A 112 -10.14 12.21 -6.46
CA GLY A 112 -10.16 11.01 -7.32
C GLY A 112 -8.76 10.40 -7.48
N ALA A 113 -7.96 10.35 -6.40
CA ALA A 113 -6.64 9.75 -6.42
C ALA A 113 -6.73 8.23 -6.60
N GLY A 114 -6.09 7.71 -7.63
CA GLY A 114 -5.96 6.27 -7.85
C GLY A 114 -4.86 5.64 -7.02
N LEU A 115 -3.93 6.46 -6.51
CA LEU A 115 -2.85 6.02 -5.63
C LEU A 115 -2.68 6.98 -4.46
N VAL A 116 -2.77 6.46 -3.23
CA VAL A 116 -2.39 7.16 -2.01
C VAL A 116 -1.00 6.69 -1.59
N VAL A 117 -0.07 7.61 -1.40
CA VAL A 117 1.30 7.32 -0.94
C VAL A 117 1.49 7.88 0.46
N LEU A 118 2.04 7.08 1.37
CA LEU A 118 2.31 7.52 2.73
C LEU A 118 3.48 6.77 3.36
N GLY A 119 4.11 7.36 4.37
CA GLY A 119 5.13 6.70 5.17
C GLY A 119 4.54 5.58 6.02
N SER A 120 5.33 4.55 6.30
CA SER A 120 4.89 3.44 7.15
C SER A 120 4.64 3.84 8.60
N ARG A 121 5.23 4.97 9.04
CA ARG A 121 5.10 5.56 10.38
C ARG A 121 5.08 7.07 10.26
N GLY A 122 4.53 7.73 11.28
CA GLY A 122 4.58 9.17 11.45
C GLY A 122 5.32 9.56 12.74
N MET A 123 5.15 10.78 13.19
CA MET A 123 5.77 11.34 14.41
C MET A 123 5.34 10.70 15.73
N GLY A 124 4.46 9.69 15.70
CA GLY A 124 3.94 9.02 16.90
C GLY A 124 5.00 8.29 17.73
N PRO A 125 4.78 8.13 19.07
CA PRO A 125 5.79 7.60 20.00
C PRO A 125 6.04 6.09 19.89
N VAL A 126 5.24 5.34 19.14
CA VAL A 126 5.32 3.87 19.11
C VAL A 126 6.36 3.40 18.10
N ARG A 127 7.61 3.27 18.57
CA ARG A 127 8.75 2.84 17.72
C ARG A 127 8.79 1.34 17.40
N ARG A 128 7.98 0.51 18.05
CA ARG A 128 8.02 -0.97 17.88
C ARG A 128 6.96 -1.52 16.92
N ALA A 129 5.96 -0.72 16.55
CA ALA A 129 4.97 -1.14 15.57
C ALA A 129 5.58 -1.16 14.17
N VAL A 130 5.21 -2.16 13.40
CA VAL A 130 5.69 -2.35 12.01
C VAL A 130 5.08 -1.30 11.10
N MET A 131 3.83 -0.93 11.36
CA MET A 131 3.05 0.08 10.67
C MET A 131 2.38 1.00 11.69
N GLY A 132 2.29 2.29 11.37
CA GLY A 132 1.57 3.27 12.18
C GLY A 132 0.05 3.07 12.10
N SER A 133 -0.67 3.57 13.11
CA SER A 133 -2.14 3.47 13.15
C SER A 133 -2.82 4.17 11.98
N VAL A 134 -2.32 5.33 11.57
CA VAL A 134 -2.84 6.08 10.42
C VAL A 134 -2.65 5.29 9.13
N SER A 135 -1.43 4.81 8.86
CA SER A 135 -1.13 4.05 7.65
C SER A 135 -1.96 2.76 7.56
N LEU A 136 -2.09 2.04 8.68
CA LEU A 136 -2.91 0.85 8.76
C LEU A 136 -4.38 1.16 8.48
N SER A 137 -4.91 2.24 9.08
CA SER A 137 -6.31 2.65 8.90
C SER A 137 -6.58 3.09 7.45
N VAL A 138 -5.66 3.85 6.82
CA VAL A 138 -5.78 4.25 5.41
C VAL A 138 -5.81 3.02 4.51
N VAL A 139 -4.92 2.04 4.71
CA VAL A 139 -4.92 0.77 3.96
C VAL A 139 -6.26 0.03 4.07
N HIS A 140 -6.90 0.07 5.24
CA HIS A 140 -8.19 -0.62 5.45
C HIS A 140 -9.40 0.12 4.88
N HIS A 141 -9.35 1.43 4.75
CA HIS A 141 -10.51 2.25 4.39
C HIS A 141 -10.39 2.94 3.02
N SER A 142 -9.22 2.91 2.39
CA SER A 142 -9.06 3.46 1.04
C SER A 142 -9.77 2.61 0.00
N HIS A 143 -10.44 3.28 -0.95
CA HIS A 143 -11.03 2.66 -2.14
C HIS A 143 -10.08 2.60 -3.33
N GLY A 144 -8.95 3.31 -3.25
CA GLY A 144 -7.86 3.31 -4.24
C GLY A 144 -6.64 2.51 -3.79
N SER A 145 -5.65 2.38 -4.68
CA SER A 145 -4.37 1.75 -4.34
C SER A 145 -3.64 2.53 -3.25
N VAL A 146 -2.97 1.82 -2.34
CA VAL A 146 -2.20 2.45 -1.26
C VAL A 146 -0.76 1.96 -1.29
N LEU A 147 0.18 2.89 -1.39
CA LEU A 147 1.61 2.63 -1.29
C LEU A 147 2.13 3.07 0.08
N VAL A 148 2.63 2.11 0.85
CA VAL A 148 3.26 2.37 2.15
C VAL A 148 4.76 2.30 2.03
N VAL A 149 5.45 3.43 2.19
CA VAL A 149 6.90 3.56 2.03
C VAL A 149 7.62 3.32 3.35
N ARG A 150 8.60 2.41 3.35
CA ARG A 150 9.31 1.98 4.57
C ARG A 150 10.81 2.20 4.58
N ARG A 151 11.48 2.19 3.42
CA ARG A 151 12.96 2.19 3.32
C ARG A 151 13.55 3.47 2.74
N GLU A 152 14.85 3.68 3.02
CA GLU A 152 15.66 4.70 2.38
C GLU A 152 15.94 4.31 0.93
N GLY A 153 15.66 5.21 0.00
CA GLY A 153 15.90 5.06 -1.43
C GLY A 153 14.73 5.63 -2.24
N GLY A 154 14.98 6.71 -2.95
CA GLY A 154 14.00 7.34 -3.86
C GLY A 154 13.78 6.56 -5.15
N GLU A 155 14.43 5.40 -5.34
CA GLU A 155 14.26 4.51 -6.48
C GLU A 155 13.86 3.12 -5.99
N PHE A 156 13.10 2.40 -6.81
CA PHE A 156 12.86 0.98 -6.57
C PHE A 156 14.18 0.22 -6.73
N ALA A 157 14.89 0.05 -5.60
CA ALA A 157 16.13 -0.72 -5.60
C ALA A 157 15.80 -2.22 -5.52
N GLY A 158 15.58 -2.86 -6.65
CA GLY A 158 15.30 -4.28 -6.74
C GLY A 158 14.05 -4.61 -7.57
N PRO A 159 13.73 -5.90 -7.70
CA PRO A 159 12.58 -6.34 -8.45
C PRO A 159 11.26 -6.01 -7.74
N ILE A 160 10.18 -6.08 -8.48
CA ILE A 160 8.81 -5.98 -7.97
C ILE A 160 8.33 -7.41 -7.71
N LEU A 161 7.87 -7.69 -6.50
CA LEU A 161 7.16 -8.93 -6.18
C LEU A 161 5.66 -8.69 -6.24
N LEU A 162 4.97 -9.38 -7.13
CA LEU A 162 3.51 -9.42 -7.22
C LEU A 162 3.00 -10.74 -6.64
N ALA A 163 2.18 -10.68 -5.59
CA ALA A 163 1.50 -11.87 -5.09
C ALA A 163 0.06 -11.92 -5.64
N VAL A 164 -0.29 -13.03 -6.26
CA VAL A 164 -1.60 -13.28 -6.87
C VAL A 164 -2.30 -14.47 -6.21
N ASP A 165 -3.64 -14.42 -6.14
CA ASP A 165 -4.48 -15.48 -5.58
C ASP A 165 -5.65 -15.87 -6.50
N GLY A 166 -5.68 -15.33 -7.73
CA GLY A 166 -6.74 -15.57 -8.71
C GLY A 166 -8.00 -14.73 -8.47
N SER A 167 -8.04 -13.85 -7.47
CA SER A 167 -9.16 -12.95 -7.23
C SER A 167 -9.22 -11.80 -8.24
N GLU A 168 -10.37 -11.16 -8.35
CA GLU A 168 -10.54 -9.95 -9.18
C GLU A 168 -9.68 -8.80 -8.63
N GLN A 169 -9.50 -8.72 -7.32
CA GLN A 169 -8.63 -7.75 -6.67
C GLN A 169 -7.16 -8.00 -7.03
N ALA A 170 -6.72 -9.26 -7.11
CA ALA A 170 -5.37 -9.59 -7.57
C ALA A 170 -5.13 -9.17 -9.01
N ARG A 171 -6.17 -9.13 -9.85
CA ARG A 171 -6.06 -8.63 -11.23
C ARG A 171 -5.77 -7.13 -11.28
N VAL A 172 -6.42 -6.34 -10.43
CA VAL A 172 -6.11 -4.89 -10.31
C VAL A 172 -4.67 -4.69 -9.80
N ALA A 173 -4.23 -5.51 -8.84
CA ALA A 173 -2.85 -5.49 -8.36
C ALA A 173 -1.85 -5.84 -9.47
N ALA A 174 -2.19 -6.80 -10.34
CA ALA A 174 -1.37 -7.19 -11.49
C ALA A 174 -1.30 -6.06 -12.54
N GLU A 175 -2.40 -5.35 -12.79
CA GLU A 175 -2.40 -4.16 -13.66
C GLU A 175 -1.46 -3.08 -13.13
N ALA A 176 -1.51 -2.78 -11.84
CA ALA A 176 -0.62 -1.84 -11.19
C ALA A 176 0.86 -2.27 -11.28
N ALA A 177 1.13 -3.56 -11.08
CA ALA A 177 2.46 -4.12 -11.19
C ALA A 177 3.03 -4.00 -12.62
N ALA A 178 2.23 -4.31 -13.63
CA ALA A 178 2.62 -4.17 -15.03
C ALA A 178 2.94 -2.71 -15.39
N GLU A 179 2.07 -1.77 -14.97
CA GLU A 179 2.25 -0.33 -15.23
C GLU A 179 3.53 0.21 -14.56
N ILE A 180 3.77 -0.15 -13.30
CA ILE A 180 5.00 0.26 -12.58
C ILE A 180 6.23 -0.39 -13.24
N SER A 181 6.19 -1.69 -13.55
CA SER A 181 7.29 -2.38 -14.23
C SER A 181 7.62 -1.74 -15.56
N ALA A 182 6.62 -1.47 -16.40
CA ALA A 182 6.80 -0.83 -17.70
C ALA A 182 7.39 0.58 -17.59
N SER A 183 6.96 1.37 -16.59
CA SER A 183 7.41 2.75 -16.42
C SER A 183 8.80 2.87 -15.79
N THR A 184 9.15 1.93 -14.88
CA THR A 184 10.44 1.95 -14.15
C THR A 184 11.52 1.07 -14.80
N GLY A 185 11.12 0.09 -15.62
CA GLY A 185 12.00 -0.97 -16.15
C GLY A 185 12.34 -2.06 -15.12
N SER A 186 11.75 -2.03 -13.95
CA SER A 186 11.97 -3.03 -12.89
C SER A 186 11.41 -4.38 -13.28
N GLY A 187 12.16 -5.46 -13.02
CA GLY A 187 11.70 -6.83 -13.24
C GLY A 187 10.58 -7.23 -12.30
N LEU A 188 9.67 -8.06 -12.80
CA LEU A 188 8.54 -8.62 -12.04
C LEU A 188 8.84 -10.07 -11.63
N HIS A 189 8.65 -10.38 -10.37
CA HIS A 189 8.51 -11.73 -9.86
C HIS A 189 7.05 -11.95 -9.47
N VAL A 190 6.42 -12.99 -10.02
CA VAL A 190 5.02 -13.31 -9.75
C VAL A 190 4.95 -14.50 -8.80
N ALA A 191 4.26 -14.35 -7.67
CA ALA A 191 4.16 -15.39 -6.66
C ALA A 191 2.71 -15.83 -6.42
N PHE A 192 2.52 -17.14 -6.30
CA PHE A 192 1.31 -17.75 -5.78
C PHE A 192 1.64 -18.53 -4.51
N VAL A 193 0.87 -18.31 -3.44
CA VAL A 193 1.01 -19.06 -2.20
C VAL A 193 -0.19 -19.97 -2.02
N MET A 194 0.06 -21.27 -2.14
CA MET A 194 -0.95 -22.29 -1.89
C MET A 194 -1.11 -22.49 -0.37
N PRO A 195 -2.29 -22.26 0.19
CA PRO A 195 -2.52 -22.50 1.62
C PRO A 195 -2.41 -23.99 1.93
N THR A 196 -1.87 -24.34 3.09
CA THR A 196 -1.79 -25.74 3.51
C THR A 196 -3.18 -26.33 3.76
N ALA A 197 -3.36 -27.62 3.50
CA ALA A 197 -4.64 -28.34 3.69
C ALA A 197 -5.18 -28.21 5.12
N ASP A 198 -4.30 -28.05 6.12
CA ASP A 198 -4.66 -27.83 7.52
C ASP A 198 -5.43 -26.50 7.73
N HIS A 199 -5.16 -25.50 6.91
CA HIS A 199 -5.85 -24.21 6.95
C HIS A 199 -7.21 -24.24 6.23
N LEU A 200 -7.37 -25.13 5.24
CA LEU A 200 -8.59 -25.20 4.44
C LEU A 200 -9.64 -26.17 5.01
N TYR A 201 -9.22 -27.29 5.61
CA TYR A 201 -10.14 -28.43 5.87
C TYR A 201 -10.02 -29.04 7.28
N GLY A 202 -9.07 -28.62 8.13
CA GLY A 202 -8.83 -29.24 9.44
C GLY A 202 -8.23 -30.67 9.35
N HIS A 203 -7.52 -31.06 10.41
CA HIS A 203 -6.62 -32.22 10.43
C HIS A 203 -7.23 -33.62 10.22
N HIS A 204 -8.51 -33.81 9.96
CA HIS A 204 -9.14 -35.11 10.24
C HIS A 204 -9.84 -35.85 9.08
N TYR A 205 -9.80 -35.37 7.81
CA TYR A 205 -10.68 -35.93 6.80
C TYR A 205 -10.03 -36.60 5.57
N TYR A 206 -8.71 -36.53 5.38
CA TYR A 206 -8.09 -37.07 4.17
C TYR A 206 -6.96 -38.04 4.45
N THR A 207 -6.91 -39.15 3.68
CA THR A 207 -5.74 -40.06 3.69
C THR A 207 -4.52 -39.34 3.10
N ARG A 208 -3.33 -39.80 3.48
CA ARG A 208 -2.07 -39.22 3.00
C ARG A 208 -1.94 -39.25 1.47
N GLU A 209 -2.38 -40.34 0.85
CA GLU A 209 -2.39 -40.51 -0.61
C GLU A 209 -3.32 -39.50 -1.30
N LEU A 210 -4.51 -39.23 -0.73
CA LEU A 210 -5.42 -38.25 -1.26
C LEU A 210 -4.89 -36.82 -1.09
N GLN A 211 -4.20 -36.52 0.02
CA GLN A 211 -3.53 -35.23 0.23
C GLN A 211 -2.41 -35.00 -0.78
N GLU A 212 -1.62 -36.04 -1.08
CA GLU A 212 -0.56 -35.99 -2.09
C GLU A 212 -1.14 -35.78 -3.49
N SER A 213 -2.20 -36.48 -3.87
CA SER A 213 -2.87 -36.32 -5.17
C SER A 213 -3.51 -34.93 -5.33
N ILE A 214 -4.17 -34.39 -4.29
CA ILE A 214 -4.73 -33.02 -4.30
C ILE A 214 -3.62 -31.99 -4.45
N ARG A 215 -2.47 -32.21 -3.80
CA ARG A 215 -1.34 -31.30 -3.89
C ARG A 215 -0.73 -31.32 -5.30
N GLU A 216 -0.46 -32.49 -5.87
CA GLU A 216 0.10 -32.61 -7.23
C GLU A 216 -0.82 -31.95 -8.29
N GLN A 217 -2.12 -32.23 -8.22
CA GLN A 217 -3.08 -31.60 -9.12
C GLN A 217 -3.14 -30.07 -8.91
N GLY A 218 -3.11 -29.62 -7.67
CA GLY A 218 -3.07 -28.21 -7.33
C GLY A 218 -1.80 -27.51 -7.82
N GLU A 219 -0.65 -28.15 -7.74
CA GLU A 219 0.62 -27.63 -8.27
C GLU A 219 0.56 -27.45 -9.80
N GLU A 220 0.02 -28.42 -10.54
CA GLU A 220 -0.16 -28.30 -11.99
C GLU A 220 -1.12 -27.15 -12.37
N ASP A 221 -2.23 -27.01 -11.66
CA ASP A 221 -3.22 -25.96 -11.91
C ASP A 221 -2.64 -24.57 -11.59
N VAL A 222 -1.86 -24.45 -10.52
CA VAL A 222 -1.16 -23.21 -10.16
C VAL A 222 -0.12 -22.84 -11.20
N MET A 223 0.64 -23.80 -11.71
CA MET A 223 1.65 -23.51 -12.76
C MET A 223 0.98 -22.99 -14.04
N LYS A 224 -0.11 -23.60 -14.48
CA LYS A 224 -0.90 -23.09 -15.63
C LYS A 224 -1.43 -21.69 -15.38
N PHE A 225 -1.96 -21.44 -14.17
CA PHE A 225 -2.44 -20.13 -13.78
C PHE A 225 -1.30 -19.09 -13.81
N LEU A 226 -0.10 -19.43 -13.30
CA LEU A 226 1.05 -18.53 -13.34
C LEU A 226 1.49 -18.25 -14.78
N ASP A 227 1.52 -19.25 -15.65
CA ASP A 227 1.83 -19.06 -17.07
C ASP A 227 0.84 -18.10 -17.75
N GLU A 228 -0.45 -18.22 -17.44
CA GLU A 228 -1.49 -17.28 -17.92
C GLU A 228 -1.27 -15.86 -17.36
N GLN A 229 -0.87 -15.73 -16.09
CA GLN A 229 -0.55 -14.43 -15.50
C GLN A 229 0.67 -13.79 -16.16
N VAL A 230 1.73 -14.58 -16.43
CA VAL A 230 2.92 -14.10 -17.12
C VAL A 230 2.56 -13.54 -18.49
N ALA A 231 1.85 -14.33 -19.31
CA ALA A 231 1.45 -13.89 -20.65
C ALA A 231 0.61 -12.60 -20.60
N TRP A 232 -0.31 -12.53 -19.65
CA TRP A 232 -1.18 -11.37 -19.46
C TRP A 232 -0.42 -10.10 -19.01
N LEU A 233 0.60 -10.24 -18.14
CA LEU A 233 1.45 -9.15 -17.68
C LEU A 233 2.37 -8.64 -18.79
N GLU A 234 2.97 -9.54 -19.56
CA GLU A 234 3.85 -9.21 -20.68
C GLU A 234 3.12 -8.49 -21.82
N GLU A 235 1.87 -8.88 -22.13
CA GLU A 235 1.01 -8.16 -23.08
C GLU A 235 0.77 -6.70 -22.68
N ARG A 236 0.92 -6.37 -21.38
CA ARG A 236 0.74 -5.02 -20.82
C ARG A 236 2.06 -4.29 -20.56
N GLY A 237 3.16 -4.86 -21.03
CA GLY A 237 4.50 -4.28 -20.92
C GLY A 237 5.21 -4.59 -19.61
N GLY A 238 4.67 -5.43 -18.75
CA GLY A 238 5.35 -5.94 -17.58
C GLY A 238 6.53 -6.82 -17.96
N LYS A 239 7.68 -6.63 -17.34
CA LYS A 239 8.88 -7.44 -17.55
C LYS A 239 8.94 -8.54 -16.52
N VAL A 240 8.33 -9.70 -16.79
CA VAL A 240 8.37 -10.84 -15.88
C VAL A 240 9.73 -11.53 -15.97
N GLU A 241 10.41 -11.68 -14.82
CA GLU A 241 11.73 -12.33 -14.71
C GLU A 241 11.61 -13.76 -14.19
N ASP A 242 10.68 -14.02 -13.25
CA ASP A 242 10.49 -15.37 -12.72
C ASP A 242 9.11 -15.52 -12.07
N THR A 243 8.69 -16.77 -11.85
CA THR A 243 7.47 -17.14 -11.12
C THR A 243 7.79 -18.01 -9.93
N HIS A 244 7.06 -17.84 -8.84
CA HIS A 244 7.30 -18.51 -7.57
C HIS A 244 6.02 -19.15 -7.05
N MET A 245 6.12 -20.43 -6.68
CA MET A 245 5.07 -21.11 -5.96
C MET A 245 5.58 -21.47 -4.57
N ALA A 246 4.84 -21.07 -3.55
CA ALA A 246 5.09 -21.42 -2.17
C ALA A 246 3.89 -22.15 -1.56
N VAL A 247 4.12 -22.91 -0.50
CA VAL A 247 3.06 -23.59 0.26
C VAL A 247 3.17 -23.15 1.71
N GLY A 248 2.12 -22.54 2.22
CA GLY A 248 2.14 -22.03 3.60
C GLY A 248 1.08 -20.97 3.87
N ARG A 249 1.38 -20.15 4.85
CA ARG A 249 0.57 -18.96 5.14
C ARG A 249 0.96 -17.84 4.16
N PRO A 250 0.01 -17.30 3.38
CA PRO A 250 0.31 -16.30 2.36
C PRO A 250 1.07 -15.08 2.89
N ASP A 251 0.67 -14.56 4.06
CA ASP A 251 1.32 -13.43 4.71
C ASP A 251 2.80 -13.68 5.04
N ALA A 252 3.12 -14.86 5.54
CA ALA A 252 4.49 -15.23 5.92
C ALA A 252 5.36 -15.55 4.70
N GLU A 253 4.83 -16.32 3.74
CA GLU A 253 5.60 -16.73 2.56
C GLU A 253 5.86 -15.56 1.60
N VAL A 254 4.91 -14.62 1.42
CA VAL A 254 5.14 -13.40 0.62
C VAL A 254 6.24 -12.55 1.25
N VAL A 255 6.23 -12.37 2.58
CA VAL A 255 7.27 -11.62 3.29
C VAL A 255 8.65 -12.28 3.10
N LYS A 256 8.73 -13.59 3.34
CA LYS A 256 9.96 -14.36 3.19
C LYS A 256 10.51 -14.26 1.76
N LEU A 257 9.67 -14.45 0.76
CA LEU A 257 10.05 -14.36 -0.65
C LEU A 257 10.52 -12.94 -1.02
N ALA A 258 9.84 -11.91 -0.53
CA ALA A 258 10.25 -10.52 -0.73
C ALA A 258 11.65 -10.24 -0.13
N GLU A 259 11.97 -10.83 1.03
CA GLU A 259 13.31 -10.76 1.65
C GLU A 259 14.36 -11.51 0.84
N GLU A 260 14.06 -12.73 0.40
CA GLU A 260 14.97 -13.58 -0.39
C GLU A 260 15.32 -12.92 -1.73
N LEU A 261 14.34 -12.30 -2.39
CA LEU A 261 14.53 -11.58 -3.66
C LEU A 261 15.16 -10.19 -3.48
N GLY A 262 15.18 -9.65 -2.26
CA GLY A 262 15.52 -8.25 -2.06
C GLY A 262 14.56 -7.31 -2.78
N ALA A 263 13.27 -7.65 -2.82
CA ALA A 263 12.27 -6.91 -3.55
C ALA A 263 12.23 -5.43 -3.13
N GLY A 264 12.29 -4.53 -4.10
CA GLY A 264 12.16 -3.08 -3.88
C GLY A 264 10.71 -2.66 -3.64
N LEU A 265 9.77 -3.41 -4.23
CA LEU A 265 8.33 -3.21 -4.10
C LEU A 265 7.62 -4.56 -3.99
N THR A 266 6.69 -4.68 -3.07
CA THR A 266 5.77 -5.82 -2.99
C THR A 266 4.35 -5.35 -3.23
N ILE A 267 3.65 -5.97 -4.15
CA ILE A 267 2.28 -5.64 -4.54
C ILE A 267 1.38 -6.83 -4.19
N VAL A 268 0.33 -6.57 -3.43
CA VAL A 268 -0.64 -7.58 -3.00
C VAL A 268 -2.06 -7.03 -3.11
N ALA A 269 -3.02 -7.89 -3.37
CA ALA A 269 -4.43 -7.54 -3.27
C ALA A 269 -4.86 -7.46 -1.79
N ALA A 270 -5.82 -6.60 -1.48
CA ALA A 270 -6.34 -6.45 -0.12
C ALA A 270 -6.90 -7.78 0.46
N GLY A 271 -7.45 -8.65 -0.39
CA GLY A 271 -7.98 -9.97 -0.02
C GLY A 271 -6.92 -10.93 0.55
N VAL A 272 -5.70 -10.88 0.06
CA VAL A 272 -4.57 -11.72 0.55
C VAL A 272 -4.22 -11.39 2.00
N TRP A 273 -4.36 -10.11 2.39
CA TRP A 273 -4.12 -9.65 3.77
C TRP A 273 -5.35 -9.71 4.67
N GLY A 274 -6.54 -9.73 4.11
CA GLY A 274 -7.81 -9.80 4.86
C GLY A 274 -7.95 -11.08 5.71
N ALA A 275 -7.29 -12.15 5.33
CA ALA A 275 -7.23 -13.37 6.13
C ALA A 275 -6.46 -13.18 7.45
N CYS A 276 -5.54 -12.20 7.54
CA CYS A 276 -4.76 -11.90 8.75
C CYS A 276 -5.38 -10.79 9.61
N ALA A 277 -6.18 -9.89 9.02
CA ALA A 277 -6.67 -8.67 9.68
C ALA A 277 -8.17 -8.65 9.97
N GLY A 278 -8.89 -9.75 9.75
CA GLY A 278 -10.34 -9.83 9.98
C GLY A 278 -11.12 -8.86 9.08
N ARG A 279 -11.61 -9.39 7.95
CA ARG A 279 -12.54 -8.76 6.99
C ARG A 279 -12.30 -7.26 6.71
N SER A 280 -11.51 -6.97 5.72
CA SER A 280 -11.51 -5.67 5.06
C SER A 280 -12.36 -5.76 3.80
N SER A 281 -13.19 -4.75 3.57
CA SER A 281 -14.00 -4.59 2.36
C SER A 281 -13.25 -3.81 1.27
N ALA A 282 -11.94 -3.61 1.39
CA ALA A 282 -11.16 -2.86 0.43
C ALA A 282 -10.99 -3.67 -0.86
N GLU A 283 -11.41 -3.11 -1.99
CA GLU A 283 -11.34 -3.71 -3.33
C GLU A 283 -10.03 -3.38 -4.06
N SER A 284 -9.08 -2.71 -3.39
CA SER A 284 -7.92 -2.10 -4.02
C SER A 284 -6.59 -2.75 -3.62
N PRO A 285 -5.57 -2.76 -4.50
CA PRO A 285 -4.28 -3.33 -4.19
C PRO A 285 -3.51 -2.53 -3.15
N ILE A 286 -2.74 -3.22 -2.32
CA ILE A 286 -1.82 -2.65 -1.36
C ILE A 286 -0.41 -2.79 -1.91
N LEU A 287 0.30 -1.67 -2.04
CA LEU A 287 1.67 -1.62 -2.49
C LEU A 287 2.61 -1.34 -1.31
N TRP A 288 3.69 -2.10 -1.22
CA TRP A 288 4.68 -1.93 -0.15
C TRP A 288 6.06 -1.71 -0.75
N SER A 289 6.69 -0.59 -0.46
CA SER A 289 8.11 -0.41 -0.76
C SER A 289 8.97 -1.05 0.32
N ALA A 290 9.75 -2.03 -0.06
CA ALA A 290 10.68 -2.82 0.73
C ALA A 290 10.08 -3.87 1.69
N THR A 291 10.88 -4.92 1.91
CA THR A 291 10.60 -6.16 2.63
C THR A 291 9.88 -5.95 3.96
N PRO A 292 8.70 -6.51 4.16
CA PRO A 292 8.04 -6.51 5.44
C PRO A 292 8.76 -7.49 6.39
N THR A 293 9.49 -6.96 7.36
CA THR A 293 10.07 -7.76 8.46
C THR A 293 9.08 -7.87 9.60
N VAL A 294 8.01 -8.66 9.49
CA VAL A 294 7.30 -9.13 10.70
C VAL A 294 6.35 -10.30 10.44
N PRO A 295 6.42 -11.37 11.20
CA PRO A 295 5.33 -12.32 11.31
C PRO A 295 4.12 -11.64 11.97
N CYS A 296 2.92 -11.83 11.40
CA CYS A 296 1.67 -11.55 12.11
C CYS A 296 1.61 -12.49 13.32
N SER A 297 2.07 -12.02 14.47
CA SER A 297 1.77 -12.64 15.77
C SER A 297 0.68 -11.82 16.41
N TRP A 298 -0.54 -12.26 16.27
CA TRP A 298 -1.70 -11.92 17.10
C TRP A 298 -2.30 -13.20 17.62
#